data_69faa7e810a22d35ea318e6e99e9ac5a
#
_entry.id   69faa7e810a22d35ea318e6e99e9ac5a
#
_cell.length_a   1.000
_cell.length_b   1.000
_cell.length_c   1.000
_cell.angle_alpha   90.00
_cell.angle_beta   90.00
_cell.angle_gamma   90.00
#
_symmetry.space_group_name_H-M   'P 1'
#
loop_
_entity.id
_entity.type
_entity.pdbx_description
1 polymer ?
#
loop_
_entity_poly.entity_id
_entity_poly.type
_entity_poly.pdbx_seq_one_letter_code
_entity_poly.pdbx_strand_id
1 'polypeptide(L)'
;MHKVLIANRGEIAVRISRACDDAGLETVAVYADVDADALHVDATSEAYSLGGSSPADTYLNAGKILEIAARSGSDAVHPGYGFLSEDADFAQAVLDAGLIWIGPSPEAIRLLGNKISARDIAKRVGAPLAPGSESPVQSAADVLRFVEQHGLPVAIKAAFGGGGRGLKVVREGDSIDEAFASAVRESRAAFGREECFVEKFLDRPRHVEAQVLADLHGNVVVVGTRDCSLQRRNQKLVEEAPAPFLTAEQRDSIHLSAKAICREAGYHGAGTVEYLVASDGTVSFLEVNTRLQVEHPITEETSGIDLVAAQLAIADGRPLPWVQDLQPHGHSFEFRINAEDVGRGFLPSPGTVAEFLPPTGPGIRVDAGVRSGSLVPGQFDSLLAKLVVTGTDRQQALRRARRALKEFTINGVATVLPFHRAVVQEPALTSTDSLGIYTTWIENEFAVKLAQDPDFTPEAPDVPRRTISIELDGKRIALGLPAALLDGWRTGSGFGAERTDAEGADGAYGGPGGPEGSGGDGREDPAELRSSMAGTVVKWLAAPGDVVEQGQPVLVLEAMKMETAVAAHRDGVLG
;
A
#
# COMPACT_ATOMS: atom_id res chain seq x y z
N MET A 1 -29.08 11.21 1.76
CA MET A 1 -27.94 11.04 0.84
C MET A 1 -28.47 10.46 -0.47
N HIS A 2 -28.13 11.09 -1.63
CA HIS A 2 -28.60 10.65 -2.95
C HIS A 2 -27.45 10.49 -3.96
N LYS A 3 -26.45 11.38 -3.90
CA LYS A 3 -25.33 11.38 -4.83
C LYS A 3 -24.01 11.59 -4.11
N VAL A 4 -23.09 10.61 -4.25
CA VAL A 4 -21.80 10.57 -3.54
C VAL A 4 -20.67 10.93 -4.51
N LEU A 5 -19.91 11.98 -4.22
CA LEU A 5 -18.63 12.23 -4.86
C LEU A 5 -17.55 11.37 -4.19
N ILE A 6 -16.82 10.60 -4.98
CA ILE A 6 -15.73 9.74 -4.54
C ILE A 6 -14.42 10.50 -4.74
N ALA A 7 -13.86 11.06 -3.67
CA ALA A 7 -12.64 11.85 -3.69
C ALA A 7 -11.39 10.94 -3.66
N ASN A 8 -11.33 9.96 -4.57
CA ASN A 8 -10.27 8.98 -4.66
C ASN A 8 -10.18 8.37 -6.06
N ARG A 9 -9.24 7.44 -6.27
CA ARG A 9 -8.97 6.75 -7.53
C ARG A 9 -8.75 5.25 -7.33
N GLY A 10 -8.55 4.55 -8.44
CA GLY A 10 -8.11 3.15 -8.43
C GLY A 10 -9.15 2.20 -7.84
N GLU A 11 -8.68 1.13 -7.21
CA GLU A 11 -9.55 0.05 -6.74
C GLU A 11 -10.53 0.51 -5.67
N ILE A 12 -10.13 1.45 -4.78
CA ILE A 12 -11.02 1.91 -3.71
C ILE A 12 -12.18 2.75 -4.27
N ALA A 13 -11.94 3.54 -5.32
CA ALA A 13 -13.02 4.30 -5.95
C ALA A 13 -14.03 3.35 -6.63
N VAL A 14 -13.56 2.28 -7.28
CA VAL A 14 -14.43 1.22 -7.80
C VAL A 14 -15.21 0.52 -6.67
N ARG A 15 -14.53 0.22 -5.55
CA ARG A 15 -15.15 -0.43 -4.38
C ARG A 15 -16.26 0.41 -3.78
N ILE A 16 -16.02 1.72 -3.63
CA ILE A 16 -17.01 2.67 -3.08
C ILE A 16 -18.18 2.82 -4.06
N SER A 17 -17.90 2.95 -5.37
CA SER A 17 -18.95 3.04 -6.39
C SER A 17 -19.91 1.86 -6.30
N ARG A 18 -19.39 0.62 -6.22
CA ARG A 18 -20.21 -0.58 -6.06
C ARG A 18 -21.07 -0.58 -4.81
N ALA A 19 -20.53 -0.13 -3.67
CA ALA A 19 -21.31 -0.03 -2.45
C ALA A 19 -22.42 1.05 -2.54
N CYS A 20 -22.16 2.14 -3.25
CA CYS A 20 -23.17 3.17 -3.53
C CYS A 20 -24.26 2.63 -4.46
N ASP A 21 -23.89 1.90 -5.52
CA ASP A 21 -24.84 1.27 -6.44
C ASP A 21 -25.75 0.27 -5.71
N ASP A 22 -25.17 -0.57 -4.84
CA ASP A 22 -25.92 -1.52 -4.01
C ASP A 22 -26.86 -0.81 -3.00
N ALA A 23 -26.51 0.41 -2.60
CA ALA A 23 -27.33 1.26 -1.76
C ALA A 23 -28.36 2.11 -2.55
N GLY A 24 -28.34 2.06 -3.88
CA GLY A 24 -29.22 2.84 -4.76
C GLY A 24 -28.85 4.34 -4.82
N LEU A 25 -27.56 4.66 -4.63
CA LEU A 25 -27.02 6.03 -4.66
C LEU A 25 -26.31 6.28 -5.99
N GLU A 26 -26.46 7.49 -6.54
CA GLU A 26 -25.66 7.95 -7.67
C GLU A 26 -24.22 8.24 -7.25
N THR A 27 -23.28 8.08 -8.18
CA THR A 27 -21.85 8.27 -7.91
C THR A 27 -21.19 9.22 -8.88
N VAL A 28 -20.24 10.00 -8.37
CA VAL A 28 -19.42 10.93 -9.15
C VAL A 28 -17.96 10.60 -8.91
N ALA A 29 -17.25 10.24 -10.00
CA ALA A 29 -15.80 10.12 -9.96
C ALA A 29 -15.13 11.48 -10.24
N VAL A 30 -13.95 11.66 -9.66
CA VAL A 30 -12.97 12.67 -10.07
C VAL A 30 -11.73 11.98 -10.63
N TYR A 31 -11.07 12.59 -11.62
CA TYR A 31 -9.90 11.97 -12.24
C TYR A 31 -8.83 12.97 -12.68
N ALA A 32 -7.55 12.57 -12.55
CA ALA A 32 -6.42 13.24 -13.15
C ALA A 32 -6.35 12.94 -14.65
N ASP A 33 -5.66 13.76 -15.44
CA ASP A 33 -5.57 13.59 -16.90
C ASP A 33 -5.05 12.19 -17.30
N VAL A 34 -4.12 11.62 -16.52
CA VAL A 34 -3.57 10.27 -16.75
C VAL A 34 -4.54 9.14 -16.37
N ASP A 35 -5.61 9.44 -15.66
CA ASP A 35 -6.64 8.50 -15.22
C ASP A 35 -7.93 8.59 -16.07
N ALA A 36 -7.95 9.36 -17.17
CA ALA A 36 -9.15 9.60 -17.96
C ALA A 36 -9.84 8.32 -18.43
N ASP A 37 -9.06 7.26 -18.74
CA ASP A 37 -9.57 5.94 -19.16
C ASP A 37 -9.49 4.88 -18.04
N ALA A 38 -9.33 5.31 -16.79
CA ALA A 38 -9.20 4.40 -15.65
C ALA A 38 -10.54 3.74 -15.30
N LEU A 39 -10.47 2.52 -14.75
CA LEU A 39 -11.66 1.72 -14.44
C LEU A 39 -12.65 2.43 -13.52
N HIS A 40 -12.18 3.24 -12.56
CA HIS A 40 -13.06 3.96 -11.64
C HIS A 40 -13.88 5.07 -12.32
N VAL A 41 -13.39 5.62 -13.44
CA VAL A 41 -14.13 6.60 -14.25
C VAL A 41 -15.33 5.94 -14.94
N ASP A 42 -15.12 4.73 -15.48
CA ASP A 42 -16.19 3.94 -16.11
C ASP A 42 -17.18 3.35 -15.08
N ALA A 43 -16.77 3.19 -13.83
CA ALA A 43 -17.56 2.53 -12.79
C ALA A 43 -18.57 3.46 -12.09
N THR A 44 -18.58 4.76 -12.39
CA THR A 44 -19.44 5.74 -11.73
C THR A 44 -20.50 6.31 -12.68
N SER A 45 -21.58 6.88 -12.10
CA SER A 45 -22.68 7.46 -12.89
C SER A 45 -22.23 8.68 -13.70
N GLU A 46 -21.32 9.48 -13.13
CA GLU A 46 -20.71 10.66 -13.74
C GLU A 46 -19.24 10.75 -13.39
N ALA A 47 -18.43 11.40 -14.23
CA ALA A 47 -17.01 11.62 -13.97
C ALA A 47 -16.57 13.02 -14.41
N TYR A 48 -15.68 13.63 -13.62
CA TYR A 48 -15.18 15.00 -13.85
C TYR A 48 -13.67 15.06 -13.76
N SER A 49 -13.05 15.73 -14.77
CA SER A 49 -11.62 15.98 -14.75
C SER A 49 -11.23 17.00 -13.68
N LEU A 50 -10.18 16.69 -12.93
CA LEU A 50 -9.51 17.62 -12.02
C LEU A 50 -8.54 18.56 -12.76
N GLY A 51 -8.15 18.20 -14.00
CA GLY A 51 -7.14 18.91 -14.79
C GLY A 51 -5.76 18.85 -14.12
N GLY A 52 -4.78 18.27 -14.84
CA GLY A 52 -3.44 18.04 -14.34
C GLY A 52 -3.12 16.58 -14.05
N SER A 53 -1.86 16.30 -13.72
CA SER A 53 -1.36 14.92 -13.57
C SER A 53 -0.66 14.66 -12.25
N SER A 54 -0.31 15.70 -11.47
CA SER A 54 0.33 15.52 -10.16
C SER A 54 -0.72 15.32 -9.05
N PRO A 55 -0.39 14.62 -7.95
CA PRO A 55 -1.27 14.51 -6.80
C PRO A 55 -1.71 15.88 -6.24
N ALA A 56 -0.80 16.84 -6.17
CA ALA A 56 -1.06 18.18 -5.62
C ALA A 56 -2.04 18.98 -6.49
N ASP A 57 -1.98 18.82 -7.80
CA ASP A 57 -2.89 19.53 -8.74
C ASP A 57 -4.26 18.86 -8.82
N THR A 58 -4.39 17.61 -8.37
CA THR A 58 -5.57 16.76 -8.57
C THR A 58 -6.17 16.27 -7.25
N TYR A 59 -5.92 15.03 -6.84
CA TYR A 59 -6.57 14.37 -5.69
C TYR A 59 -6.23 14.97 -4.32
N LEU A 60 -5.21 15.83 -4.21
CA LEU A 60 -4.89 16.62 -3.04
C LEU A 60 -5.43 18.06 -3.12
N ASN A 61 -6.13 18.42 -4.20
CA ASN A 61 -6.70 19.74 -4.37
C ASN A 61 -8.15 19.81 -3.87
N ALA A 62 -8.32 20.13 -2.59
CA ALA A 62 -9.61 20.22 -1.93
C ALA A 62 -10.56 21.19 -2.66
N GLY A 63 -10.05 22.34 -3.16
CA GLY A 63 -10.86 23.35 -3.84
C GLY A 63 -11.49 22.82 -5.13
N LYS A 64 -10.73 22.12 -5.97
CA LYS A 64 -11.26 21.50 -7.20
C LYS A 64 -12.29 20.41 -6.90
N ILE A 65 -12.04 19.60 -5.88
CA ILE A 65 -12.97 18.53 -5.48
C ILE A 65 -14.31 19.13 -5.03
N LEU A 66 -14.30 20.18 -4.20
CA LEU A 66 -15.51 20.87 -3.74
C LEU A 66 -16.24 21.59 -4.88
N GLU A 67 -15.52 22.21 -5.83
CA GLU A 67 -16.12 22.79 -7.02
C GLU A 67 -16.86 21.73 -7.86
N ILE A 68 -16.26 20.56 -8.03
CA ILE A 68 -16.90 19.45 -8.75
C ILE A 68 -18.12 18.93 -7.97
N ALA A 69 -18.06 18.82 -6.64
CA ALA A 69 -19.19 18.43 -5.81
C ALA A 69 -20.39 19.37 -6.01
N ALA A 70 -20.14 20.67 -6.03
CA ALA A 70 -21.19 21.67 -6.29
C ALA A 70 -21.74 21.57 -7.73
N ARG A 71 -20.88 21.39 -8.74
CA ARG A 71 -21.28 21.29 -10.16
C ARG A 71 -22.07 20.02 -10.47
N SER A 72 -21.71 18.89 -9.87
CA SER A 72 -22.38 17.61 -10.07
C SER A 72 -23.67 17.47 -9.26
N GLY A 73 -23.91 18.38 -8.32
CA GLY A 73 -25.03 18.30 -7.39
C GLY A 73 -24.89 17.13 -6.40
N SER A 74 -23.65 16.73 -6.10
CA SER A 74 -23.39 15.74 -5.04
C SER A 74 -23.82 16.28 -3.69
N ASP A 75 -24.39 15.44 -2.85
CA ASP A 75 -24.80 15.78 -1.48
C ASP A 75 -23.91 15.14 -0.40
N ALA A 76 -22.97 14.28 -0.83
CA ALA A 76 -22.01 13.63 0.06
C ALA A 76 -20.63 13.46 -0.61
N VAL A 77 -19.58 13.33 0.23
CA VAL A 77 -18.21 13.07 -0.21
C VAL A 77 -17.66 11.87 0.56
N HIS A 78 -17.16 10.85 -0.18
CA HIS A 78 -16.43 9.72 0.38
C HIS A 78 -14.95 9.85 0.03
N PRO A 79 -14.03 9.97 1.00
CA PRO A 79 -12.61 10.17 0.74
C PRO A 79 -11.84 8.87 0.42
N GLY A 80 -12.41 7.70 0.69
CA GLY A 80 -11.70 6.43 0.62
C GLY A 80 -10.58 6.32 1.65
N TYR A 81 -9.36 6.00 1.19
CA TYR A 81 -8.14 6.01 1.97
C TYR A 81 -6.99 6.72 1.21
N GLY A 82 -5.96 7.17 1.94
CA GLY A 82 -4.90 8.01 1.36
C GLY A 82 -5.41 9.40 0.95
N PHE A 83 -4.64 10.13 0.18
CA PHE A 83 -4.95 11.51 -0.24
C PHE A 83 -5.49 12.38 0.92
N LEU A 84 -6.75 12.85 0.81
CA LEU A 84 -7.39 13.73 1.79
C LEU A 84 -8.23 13.00 2.84
N SER A 85 -8.17 11.66 2.92
CA SER A 85 -9.03 10.89 3.83
C SER A 85 -8.77 11.13 5.33
N GLU A 86 -7.57 11.58 5.70
CA GLU A 86 -7.18 11.93 7.07
C GLU A 86 -6.87 13.44 7.19
N ASP A 87 -7.34 14.25 6.23
CA ASP A 87 -7.20 15.69 6.26
C ASP A 87 -8.44 16.32 6.94
N ALA A 88 -8.22 16.81 8.16
CA ALA A 88 -9.29 17.40 8.97
C ALA A 88 -9.82 18.73 8.40
N ASP A 89 -8.98 19.48 7.68
CA ASP A 89 -9.40 20.76 7.09
C ASP A 89 -10.23 20.51 5.83
N PHE A 90 -9.93 19.48 5.06
CA PHE A 90 -10.79 19.04 3.96
C PHE A 90 -12.13 18.52 4.47
N ALA A 91 -12.14 17.66 5.51
CA ALA A 91 -13.37 17.19 6.13
C ALA A 91 -14.25 18.37 6.62
N GLN A 92 -13.64 19.37 7.24
CA GLN A 92 -14.34 20.59 7.67
C GLN A 92 -14.88 21.37 6.47
N ALA A 93 -14.09 21.55 5.42
CA ALA A 93 -14.52 22.28 4.22
C ALA A 93 -15.69 21.59 3.50
N VAL A 94 -15.76 20.25 3.51
CA VAL A 94 -16.93 19.49 3.01
C VAL A 94 -18.19 19.81 3.83
N LEU A 95 -18.07 19.80 5.16
CA LEU A 95 -19.18 20.13 6.06
C LEU A 95 -19.62 21.60 5.91
N ASP A 96 -18.68 22.54 5.80
CA ASP A 96 -18.95 23.98 5.62
C ASP A 96 -19.64 24.26 4.27
N ALA A 97 -19.40 23.42 3.26
CA ALA A 97 -20.12 23.45 1.99
C ALA A 97 -21.54 22.88 2.05
N GLY A 98 -21.99 22.41 3.23
CA GLY A 98 -23.31 21.80 3.43
C GLY A 98 -23.44 20.37 2.91
N LEU A 99 -22.31 19.70 2.66
CA LEU A 99 -22.24 18.32 2.18
C LEU A 99 -22.08 17.34 3.35
N ILE A 100 -22.51 16.11 3.15
CA ILE A 100 -22.27 15.02 4.10
C ILE A 100 -20.84 14.52 3.92
N TRP A 101 -20.06 14.52 5.00
CA TRP A 101 -18.75 13.88 5.05
C TRP A 101 -18.88 12.43 5.46
N ILE A 102 -18.45 11.49 4.62
CA ILE A 102 -18.48 10.04 4.93
C ILE A 102 -17.15 9.65 5.59
N GLY A 103 -17.06 9.91 6.87
CA GLY A 103 -15.86 9.71 7.68
C GLY A 103 -16.05 10.24 9.10
N PRO A 104 -15.00 10.18 9.95
CA PRO A 104 -15.05 10.73 11.31
C PRO A 104 -15.06 12.27 11.30
N SER A 105 -15.43 12.88 12.42
CA SER A 105 -15.44 14.33 12.55
C SER A 105 -14.04 14.92 12.35
N PRO A 106 -13.95 16.17 11.83
CA PRO A 106 -12.66 16.88 11.73
C PRO A 106 -11.90 16.95 13.05
N GLU A 107 -12.63 17.05 14.17
CA GLU A 107 -12.04 17.05 15.51
C GLU A 107 -11.42 15.70 15.86
N ALA A 108 -12.12 14.58 15.61
CA ALA A 108 -11.60 13.23 15.83
C ALA A 108 -10.37 12.96 14.93
N ILE A 109 -10.37 13.44 13.68
CA ILE A 109 -9.21 13.33 12.79
C ILE A 109 -8.00 14.08 13.38
N ARG A 110 -8.16 15.34 13.80
CA ARG A 110 -7.07 16.13 14.41
C ARG A 110 -6.55 15.49 15.69
N LEU A 111 -7.46 14.99 16.52
CA LEU A 111 -7.14 14.45 17.84
C LEU A 111 -6.39 13.11 17.75
N LEU A 112 -6.87 12.19 16.91
CA LEU A 112 -6.30 10.85 16.77
C LEU A 112 -5.19 10.76 15.71
N GLY A 113 -5.19 11.62 14.71
CA GLY A 113 -4.10 11.72 13.73
C GLY A 113 -2.82 12.34 14.31
N ASN A 114 -2.91 13.06 15.43
CA ASN A 114 -1.74 13.53 16.15
C ASN A 114 -1.24 12.46 17.12
N LYS A 115 -0.02 11.94 16.89
CA LYS A 115 0.55 10.82 17.68
C LYS A 115 0.65 11.09 19.17
N ILE A 116 0.92 12.34 19.58
CA ILE A 116 1.01 12.74 20.98
C ILE A 116 -0.37 12.69 21.62
N SER A 117 -1.35 13.35 21.00
CA SER A 117 -2.72 13.40 21.51
C SER A 117 -3.37 12.00 21.55
N ALA A 118 -3.14 11.17 20.52
CA ALA A 118 -3.64 9.81 20.47
C ALA A 118 -3.04 8.95 21.59
N ARG A 119 -1.72 9.09 21.87
CA ARG A 119 -1.03 8.39 22.96
C ARG A 119 -1.53 8.87 24.34
N ASP A 120 -1.81 10.16 24.49
CA ASP A 120 -2.39 10.72 25.73
C ASP A 120 -3.80 10.19 25.99
N ILE A 121 -4.63 10.05 24.93
CA ILE A 121 -5.93 9.40 25.03
C ILE A 121 -5.74 7.94 25.44
N ALA A 122 -4.88 7.19 24.75
CA ALA A 122 -4.61 5.80 25.07
C ALA A 122 -4.18 5.63 26.55
N LYS A 123 -3.31 6.51 27.06
CA LYS A 123 -2.90 6.51 28.47
C LYS A 123 -4.08 6.78 29.41
N ARG A 124 -4.93 7.78 29.12
CA ARG A 124 -6.11 8.13 29.95
C ARG A 124 -7.11 6.99 30.07
N VAL A 125 -7.34 6.27 28.98
CA VAL A 125 -8.29 5.15 28.96
C VAL A 125 -7.68 3.83 29.42
N GLY A 126 -6.40 3.81 29.80
CA GLY A 126 -5.70 2.61 30.27
C GLY A 126 -5.41 1.59 29.15
N ALA A 127 -5.25 2.05 27.90
CA ALA A 127 -4.83 1.20 26.80
C ALA A 127 -3.41 0.65 27.05
N PRO A 128 -3.09 -0.55 26.56
CA PRO A 128 -1.76 -1.12 26.71
C PRO A 128 -0.73 -0.25 25.96
N LEU A 129 0.33 0.13 26.64
CA LEU A 129 1.43 0.93 26.11
C LEU A 129 2.74 0.28 26.50
N ALA A 130 3.69 0.25 25.58
CA ALA A 130 5.07 -0.05 25.95
C ALA A 130 5.57 0.98 26.97
N PRO A 131 6.27 0.55 28.02
CA PRO A 131 6.88 1.47 28.99
C PRO A 131 7.70 2.54 28.27
N GLY A 132 7.54 3.80 28.70
CA GLY A 132 8.27 4.94 28.14
C GLY A 132 8.44 6.04 29.17
N SER A 133 9.41 6.91 28.97
CA SER A 133 9.63 8.07 29.85
C SER A 133 8.46 9.04 29.72
N GLU A 134 8.02 9.61 30.84
CA GLU A 134 6.92 10.58 30.88
C GLU A 134 7.36 11.98 30.40
N SER A 135 8.66 12.26 30.47
CA SER A 135 9.27 13.51 30.04
C SER A 135 10.53 13.23 29.21
N PRO A 136 11.00 14.21 28.43
CA PRO A 136 12.26 14.06 27.72
C PRO A 136 13.41 13.73 28.70
N VAL A 137 14.21 12.72 28.30
CA VAL A 137 15.42 12.35 29.07
C VAL A 137 16.50 13.41 28.86
N GLN A 138 17.15 13.80 29.94
CA GLN A 138 18.14 14.88 29.93
C GLN A 138 19.57 14.34 29.84
N SER A 139 19.77 13.06 30.14
CA SER A 139 21.10 12.45 30.22
C SER A 139 21.07 10.95 29.95
N ALA A 140 22.22 10.37 29.61
CA ALA A 140 22.40 8.93 29.54
C ALA A 140 22.08 8.21 30.87
N ALA A 141 22.27 8.88 32.00
CA ALA A 141 21.89 8.35 33.31
C ALA A 141 20.38 8.17 33.48
N ASP A 142 19.56 9.02 32.84
CA ASP A 142 18.10 8.85 32.84
C ASP A 142 17.71 7.61 32.00
N VAL A 143 18.40 7.40 30.89
CA VAL A 143 18.21 6.19 30.05
C VAL A 143 18.62 4.95 30.83
N LEU A 144 19.75 4.99 31.55
CA LEU A 144 20.21 3.86 32.37
C LEU A 144 19.19 3.51 33.46
N ARG A 145 18.65 4.50 34.19
CA ARG A 145 17.58 4.26 35.19
C ARG A 145 16.33 3.61 34.54
N PHE A 146 15.96 4.04 33.34
CA PHE A 146 14.86 3.42 32.62
C PHE A 146 15.19 1.95 32.26
N VAL A 147 16.40 1.67 31.81
CA VAL A 147 16.88 0.30 31.52
C VAL A 147 16.89 -0.58 32.79
N GLU A 148 17.30 -0.06 33.92
CA GLU A 148 17.27 -0.78 35.21
C GLU A 148 15.83 -1.20 35.61
N GLN A 149 14.84 -0.37 35.28
CA GLN A 149 13.43 -0.64 35.60
C GLN A 149 12.73 -1.56 34.59
N HIS A 150 13.03 -1.41 33.31
CA HIS A 150 12.26 -2.03 32.23
C HIS A 150 13.08 -3.03 31.40
N GLY A 151 14.39 -3.16 31.65
CA GLY A 151 15.29 -4.04 30.91
C GLY A 151 15.58 -3.55 29.48
N LEU A 152 16.57 -4.16 28.85
CA LEU A 152 16.90 -4.00 27.43
C LEU A 152 16.02 -4.91 26.56
N PRO A 153 15.86 -4.61 25.24
CA PRO A 153 16.34 -3.42 24.55
C PRO A 153 15.45 -2.21 24.79
N VAL A 154 16.00 -1.00 24.60
CA VAL A 154 15.27 0.27 24.67
C VAL A 154 15.55 1.10 23.41
N ALA A 155 14.61 1.97 23.06
CA ALA A 155 14.75 2.94 21.98
C ALA A 155 14.85 4.36 22.55
N ILE A 156 15.84 5.13 22.09
CA ILE A 156 15.93 6.56 22.33
C ILE A 156 15.43 7.26 21.07
N LYS A 157 14.38 8.07 21.20
CA LYS A 157 13.66 8.70 20.07
C LYS A 157 13.67 10.21 20.21
N ALA A 158 13.91 10.93 19.11
CA ALA A 158 13.67 12.36 19.04
C ALA A 158 12.18 12.68 19.26
N ALA A 159 11.89 13.69 20.08
CA ALA A 159 10.52 14.11 20.43
C ALA A 159 9.68 14.51 19.19
N PHE A 160 10.34 15.06 18.17
CA PHE A 160 9.71 15.59 16.95
C PHE A 160 10.03 14.76 15.71
N GLY A 161 10.59 13.55 15.89
CA GLY A 161 11.00 12.65 14.82
C GLY A 161 9.87 11.79 14.27
N GLY A 162 9.96 11.47 12.96
CA GLY A 162 9.09 10.52 12.27
C GLY A 162 9.90 9.69 11.26
N GLY A 163 9.34 8.53 10.83
CA GLY A 163 9.99 7.70 9.81
C GLY A 163 11.31 7.06 10.21
N GLY A 164 11.57 6.86 11.53
CA GLY A 164 12.80 6.24 12.03
C GLY A 164 14.01 7.18 12.14
N ARG A 165 13.91 8.43 11.74
CA ARG A 165 14.99 9.43 11.93
C ARG A 165 15.05 9.87 13.38
N GLY A 166 16.28 9.89 13.96
CA GLY A 166 16.49 10.23 15.37
C GLY A 166 16.09 9.10 16.32
N LEU A 167 16.04 7.86 15.84
CA LEU A 167 15.83 6.66 16.64
C LEU A 167 17.16 5.92 16.82
N LYS A 168 17.53 5.62 18.08
CA LYS A 168 18.65 4.73 18.43
C LYS A 168 18.17 3.61 19.33
N VAL A 169 18.41 2.38 18.90
CA VAL A 169 18.09 1.19 19.69
C VAL A 169 19.32 0.77 20.47
N VAL A 170 19.18 0.69 21.79
CA VAL A 170 20.21 0.18 22.71
C VAL A 170 19.89 -1.27 23.02
N ARG A 171 20.87 -2.15 22.74
CA ARG A 171 20.79 -3.59 22.98
C ARG A 171 21.84 -4.02 24.00
N GLU A 172 21.77 -5.25 24.45
CA GLU A 172 22.78 -5.83 25.32
C GLU A 172 24.18 -5.64 24.72
N GLY A 173 25.09 -5.03 25.51
CA GLY A 173 26.46 -4.71 25.09
C GLY A 173 26.66 -3.37 24.40
N ASP A 174 25.60 -2.64 24.08
CA ASP A 174 25.70 -1.29 23.49
C ASP A 174 26.06 -0.23 24.56
N SER A 175 26.70 0.85 24.11
CA SER A 175 26.95 2.02 24.98
C SER A 175 25.73 2.93 25.01
N ILE A 176 25.10 3.09 26.17
CA ILE A 176 23.98 4.01 26.40
C ILE A 176 24.41 5.46 26.17
N ASP A 177 25.61 5.84 26.63
CA ASP A 177 26.14 7.20 26.48
C ASP A 177 26.30 7.59 25.03
N GLU A 178 26.87 6.71 24.21
CA GLU A 178 27.05 6.95 22.79
C GLU A 178 25.70 6.99 22.03
N ALA A 179 24.79 6.07 22.31
CA ALA A 179 23.47 6.02 21.73
C ALA A 179 22.65 7.28 22.06
N PHE A 180 22.67 7.74 23.30
CA PHE A 180 22.00 8.97 23.72
C PHE A 180 22.62 10.20 23.03
N ALA A 181 23.95 10.35 23.05
CA ALA A 181 24.63 11.46 22.40
C ALA A 181 24.38 11.47 20.90
N SER A 182 24.32 10.30 20.25
CA SER A 182 23.99 10.18 18.82
C SER A 182 22.53 10.58 18.53
N ALA A 183 21.57 10.14 19.32
CA ALA A 183 20.15 10.50 19.18
C ALA A 183 19.95 12.02 19.32
N VAL A 184 20.60 12.65 20.31
CA VAL A 184 20.53 14.11 20.52
C VAL A 184 21.13 14.88 19.34
N ARG A 185 22.32 14.47 18.85
CA ARG A 185 22.94 15.11 17.67
C ARG A 185 22.05 15.01 16.43
N GLU A 186 21.49 13.84 16.17
CA GLU A 186 20.58 13.63 15.02
C GLU A 186 19.28 14.42 15.17
N SER A 187 18.72 14.47 16.39
CA SER A 187 17.54 15.28 16.69
C SER A 187 17.77 16.76 16.42
N ARG A 188 18.91 17.29 16.89
CA ARG A 188 19.32 18.68 16.65
C ARG A 188 19.51 18.96 15.16
N ALA A 189 20.20 18.07 14.45
CA ALA A 189 20.49 18.25 13.03
C ALA A 189 19.24 18.17 12.15
N ALA A 190 18.30 17.25 12.47
CA ALA A 190 17.10 17.02 11.65
C ALA A 190 15.93 17.96 11.99
N PHE A 191 15.79 18.35 13.28
CA PHE A 191 14.58 19.03 13.77
C PHE A 191 14.89 20.35 14.52
N GLY A 192 16.17 20.72 14.69
CA GLY A 192 16.60 21.93 15.40
C GLY A 192 16.38 21.86 16.94
N ARG A 193 16.03 20.68 17.49
CA ARG A 193 15.68 20.47 18.89
C ARG A 193 16.36 19.20 19.41
N GLU A 194 16.63 19.15 20.72
CA GLU A 194 17.43 18.09 21.35
C GLU A 194 16.62 17.09 22.17
N GLU A 195 15.34 17.40 22.41
CA GLU A 195 14.50 16.60 23.28
C GLU A 195 14.35 15.17 22.75
N CYS A 196 14.75 14.19 23.57
CA CYS A 196 14.62 12.77 23.30
C CYS A 196 13.82 12.08 24.41
N PHE A 197 13.08 11.07 24.05
CA PHE A 197 12.38 10.15 24.96
C PHE A 197 13.03 8.78 24.90
N VAL A 198 12.92 8.01 25.98
CA VAL A 198 13.26 6.58 25.99
C VAL A 198 12.01 5.75 26.14
N GLU A 199 11.95 4.64 25.42
CA GLU A 199 10.87 3.65 25.54
C GLU A 199 11.41 2.23 25.40
N LYS A 200 10.67 1.25 25.94
CA LYS A 200 10.95 -0.17 25.72
C LYS A 200 10.88 -0.46 24.23
N PHE A 201 11.95 -1.00 23.66
CA PHE A 201 11.95 -1.43 22.28
C PHE A 201 11.36 -2.84 22.18
N LEU A 202 10.40 -3.01 21.30
CA LEU A 202 9.78 -4.30 21.05
C LEU A 202 10.54 -5.01 19.93
N ASP A 203 11.18 -6.14 20.27
CA ASP A 203 11.88 -6.95 19.29
C ASP A 203 10.92 -7.81 18.48
N ARG A 204 11.13 -7.86 17.16
CA ARG A 204 10.35 -8.69 16.25
C ARG A 204 8.83 -8.59 16.50
N PRO A 205 8.28 -7.37 16.62
CA PRO A 205 6.88 -7.24 16.95
C PRO A 205 6.01 -7.63 15.76
N ARG A 206 4.85 -8.23 16.06
CA ARG A 206 3.75 -8.35 15.12
C ARG A 206 3.00 -7.02 15.06
N HIS A 207 2.46 -6.70 13.91
CA HIS A 207 1.55 -5.58 13.70
C HIS A 207 0.12 -6.10 13.67
N VAL A 208 -0.60 -5.89 14.77
CA VAL A 208 -1.98 -6.33 14.95
C VAL A 208 -2.88 -5.10 15.04
N GLU A 209 -4.06 -5.17 14.42
CA GLU A 209 -4.98 -4.05 14.41
C GLU A 209 -6.42 -4.49 14.66
N ALA A 210 -7.22 -3.57 15.24
CA ALA A 210 -8.63 -3.75 15.49
C ALA A 210 -9.46 -2.87 14.55
N GLN A 211 -10.33 -3.48 13.73
CA GLN A 211 -11.31 -2.77 12.93
C GLN A 211 -12.46 -2.31 13.82
N VAL A 212 -12.66 -1.01 13.88
CA VAL A 212 -13.74 -0.39 14.65
C VAL A 212 -14.82 0.15 13.71
N LEU A 213 -16.08 0.01 14.11
CA LEU A 213 -17.21 0.81 13.62
C LEU A 213 -17.81 1.56 14.79
N ALA A 214 -18.10 2.84 14.60
CA ALA A 214 -18.74 3.69 15.57
C ALA A 214 -19.83 4.53 14.90
N ASP A 215 -20.98 4.71 15.55
CA ASP A 215 -22.06 5.53 15.00
C ASP A 215 -22.16 6.88 15.71
N LEU A 216 -23.06 7.74 15.21
CA LEU A 216 -23.31 9.07 15.75
C LEU A 216 -24.08 9.04 17.10
N HIS A 217 -24.50 7.85 17.55
CA HIS A 217 -25.27 7.63 18.79
C HIS A 217 -24.37 7.14 19.95
N GLY A 218 -23.05 7.01 19.72
CA GLY A 218 -22.08 6.58 20.73
C GLY A 218 -21.88 5.07 20.84
N ASN A 219 -22.48 4.29 19.94
CA ASN A 219 -22.21 2.85 19.87
C ASN A 219 -20.86 2.63 19.19
N VAL A 220 -20.01 1.79 19.78
CA VAL A 220 -18.69 1.43 19.25
C VAL A 220 -18.51 -0.07 19.37
N VAL A 221 -18.26 -0.73 18.26
CA VAL A 221 -18.00 -2.18 18.18
C VAL A 221 -16.67 -2.46 17.47
N VAL A 222 -16.00 -3.55 17.88
CA VAL A 222 -14.90 -4.13 17.15
C VAL A 222 -15.47 -5.19 16.20
N VAL A 223 -15.18 -5.03 14.90
CA VAL A 223 -15.66 -5.94 13.86
C VAL A 223 -14.76 -7.17 13.75
N GLY A 224 -13.47 -7.00 14.03
CA GLY A 224 -12.48 -8.06 14.00
C GLY A 224 -11.07 -7.52 14.16
N THR A 225 -10.11 -8.44 14.21
CA THR A 225 -8.67 -8.13 14.23
C THR A 225 -8.01 -8.57 12.94
N ARG A 226 -6.95 -7.87 12.55
CA ARG A 226 -6.07 -8.25 11.44
C ARG A 226 -4.62 -8.34 11.92
N ASP A 227 -3.85 -9.21 11.30
CA ASP A 227 -2.39 -9.21 11.39
C ASP A 227 -1.81 -8.67 10.09
N CYS A 228 -1.02 -7.62 10.20
CA CYS A 228 -0.39 -6.90 9.10
C CYS A 228 1.14 -6.93 9.20
N SER A 229 1.69 -7.97 9.81
CA SER A 229 3.13 -8.07 10.10
C SER A 229 3.97 -8.29 8.85
N LEU A 230 3.39 -8.88 7.78
CA LEU A 230 4.10 -9.10 6.54
C LEU A 230 4.16 -7.81 5.72
N GLN A 231 5.17 -7.03 5.98
CA GLN A 231 5.38 -5.72 5.39
C GLN A 231 6.84 -5.51 5.00
N ARG A 232 7.08 -4.59 4.08
CA ARG A 232 8.40 -4.17 3.66
C ARG A 232 8.53 -2.66 3.84
N ARG A 233 9.53 -2.21 4.58
CA ARG A 233 9.75 -0.77 4.87
C ARG A 233 8.47 -0.07 5.35
N ASN A 234 7.74 -0.72 6.27
CA ASN A 234 6.43 -0.28 6.81
C ASN A 234 5.27 -0.24 5.77
N GLN A 235 5.45 -0.82 4.59
CA GLN A 235 4.36 -1.01 3.62
C GLN A 235 3.85 -2.45 3.71
N LYS A 236 2.59 -2.62 4.07
CA LYS A 236 1.91 -3.91 4.18
C LYS A 236 1.83 -4.57 2.79
N LEU A 237 2.10 -5.87 2.71
CA LEU A 237 2.06 -6.66 1.47
C LEU A 237 1.08 -7.82 1.56
N VAL A 238 0.98 -8.46 2.74
CA VAL A 238 0.03 -9.52 3.01
C VAL A 238 -0.56 -9.31 4.39
N GLU A 239 -1.87 -9.38 4.48
CA GLU A 239 -2.64 -9.24 5.71
C GLU A 239 -3.52 -10.47 5.92
N GLU A 240 -3.80 -10.84 7.17
CA GLU A 240 -4.72 -11.92 7.50
C GLU A 240 -5.71 -11.54 8.61
N ALA A 241 -6.93 -12.07 8.51
CA ALA A 241 -8.00 -11.91 9.48
C ALA A 241 -8.67 -13.27 9.81
N PRO A 242 -9.02 -13.50 11.09
CA PRO A 242 -8.61 -12.73 12.26
C PRO A 242 -7.11 -12.85 12.52
N ALA A 243 -6.51 -11.92 13.27
CA ALA A 243 -5.11 -12.03 13.68
C ALA A 243 -4.86 -13.37 14.39
N PRO A 244 -3.98 -14.24 13.84
CA PRO A 244 -3.78 -15.59 14.39
C PRO A 244 -2.95 -15.55 15.66
N PHE A 245 -3.05 -16.61 16.47
CA PHE A 245 -2.20 -16.85 17.65
C PHE A 245 -2.18 -15.73 18.71
N LEU A 246 -3.25 -14.94 18.79
CA LEU A 246 -3.48 -14.06 19.93
C LEU A 246 -4.06 -14.87 21.08
N THR A 247 -3.57 -14.63 22.32
CA THR A 247 -4.25 -15.16 23.50
C THR A 247 -5.60 -14.46 23.71
N ALA A 248 -6.48 -15.05 24.51
CA ALA A 248 -7.76 -14.42 24.84
C ALA A 248 -7.55 -13.05 25.49
N GLU A 249 -6.59 -12.97 26.42
CA GLU A 249 -6.26 -11.75 27.16
C GLU A 249 -5.72 -10.65 26.24
N GLN A 250 -4.88 -11.00 25.28
CA GLN A 250 -4.38 -10.04 24.27
C GLN A 250 -5.52 -9.50 23.40
N ARG A 251 -6.36 -10.39 22.87
CA ARG A 251 -7.51 -10.00 22.07
C ARG A 251 -8.47 -9.10 22.84
N ASP A 252 -8.82 -9.50 24.08
CA ASP A 252 -9.74 -8.72 24.91
C ASP A 252 -9.16 -7.34 25.25
N SER A 253 -7.87 -7.26 25.56
CA SER A 253 -7.15 -6.00 25.80
C SER A 253 -7.18 -5.08 24.57
N ILE A 254 -6.93 -5.63 23.37
CA ILE A 254 -7.01 -4.90 22.10
C ILE A 254 -8.44 -4.39 21.87
N HIS A 255 -9.46 -5.25 21.99
CA HIS A 255 -10.85 -4.87 21.77
C HIS A 255 -11.34 -3.80 22.76
N LEU A 256 -11.05 -3.98 24.05
CA LEU A 256 -11.48 -3.04 25.08
C LEU A 256 -10.82 -1.68 24.89
N SER A 257 -9.51 -1.66 24.68
CA SER A 257 -8.78 -0.40 24.52
C SER A 257 -9.14 0.32 23.21
N ALA A 258 -9.34 -0.40 22.10
CA ALA A 258 -9.76 0.20 20.83
C ALA A 258 -11.12 0.92 20.97
N LYS A 259 -12.10 0.28 21.60
CA LYS A 259 -13.40 0.91 21.89
C LYS A 259 -13.30 2.09 22.84
N ALA A 260 -12.46 2.00 23.87
CA ALA A 260 -12.28 3.08 24.83
C ALA A 260 -11.63 4.31 24.19
N ILE A 261 -10.61 4.13 23.36
CA ILE A 261 -9.95 5.21 22.59
C ILE A 261 -10.96 5.90 21.67
N CYS A 262 -11.73 5.14 20.89
CA CYS A 262 -12.72 5.70 19.96
C CYS A 262 -13.84 6.45 20.69
N ARG A 263 -14.34 5.92 21.84
CA ARG A 263 -15.35 6.63 22.65
C ARG A 263 -14.82 7.93 23.23
N GLU A 264 -13.63 7.92 23.81
CA GLU A 264 -12.99 9.11 24.38
C GLU A 264 -12.77 10.22 23.34
N ALA A 265 -12.49 9.83 22.09
CA ALA A 265 -12.30 10.77 20.98
C ALA A 265 -13.60 11.20 20.29
N GLY A 266 -14.78 10.71 20.72
CA GLY A 266 -16.06 10.97 20.02
C GLY A 266 -16.05 10.49 18.56
N TYR A 267 -15.37 9.36 18.30
CA TYR A 267 -15.17 8.82 16.96
C TYR A 267 -16.47 8.26 16.38
N HIS A 268 -16.70 8.49 15.08
CA HIS A 268 -17.71 7.80 14.28
C HIS A 268 -17.18 7.45 12.89
N GLY A 269 -17.83 6.48 12.21
CA GLY A 269 -17.37 5.92 10.95
C GLY A 269 -16.58 4.63 11.15
N ALA A 270 -15.90 4.20 10.09
CA ALA A 270 -14.95 3.09 10.12
C ALA A 270 -13.56 3.62 10.48
N GLY A 271 -12.88 2.96 11.40
CA GLY A 271 -11.53 3.30 11.82
C GLY A 271 -10.77 2.07 12.26
N THR A 272 -9.46 2.21 12.39
CA THR A 272 -8.58 1.11 12.80
C THR A 272 -7.65 1.57 13.91
N VAL A 273 -7.59 0.80 14.98
CA VAL A 273 -6.64 1.01 16.08
C VAL A 273 -5.53 -0.01 15.95
N GLU A 274 -4.30 0.45 15.81
CA GLU A 274 -3.12 -0.37 15.54
C GLU A 274 -2.30 -0.62 16.80
N TYR A 275 -1.76 -1.83 16.91
CA TYR A 275 -0.97 -2.31 18.04
C TYR A 275 0.28 -3.06 17.56
N LEU A 276 1.33 -3.01 18.37
CA LEU A 276 2.46 -3.92 18.28
C LEU A 276 2.30 -5.01 19.33
N VAL A 277 2.50 -6.27 18.93
CA VAL A 277 2.50 -7.43 19.83
C VAL A 277 3.87 -8.06 19.80
N ALA A 278 4.62 -7.93 20.89
CA ALA A 278 5.96 -8.46 21.00
C ALA A 278 5.98 -9.97 21.28
N SER A 279 7.13 -10.61 21.06
CA SER A 279 7.32 -12.04 21.27
C SER A 279 7.17 -12.48 22.73
N ASP A 280 7.37 -11.57 23.69
CA ASP A 280 7.14 -11.79 25.13
C ASP A 280 5.66 -11.66 25.55
N GLY A 281 4.77 -11.40 24.59
CA GLY A 281 3.34 -11.21 24.82
C GLY A 281 2.91 -9.78 25.10
N THR A 282 3.84 -8.83 25.20
CA THR A 282 3.54 -7.41 25.43
C THR A 282 2.72 -6.85 24.25
N VAL A 283 1.57 -6.23 24.55
CA VAL A 283 0.75 -5.47 23.61
C VAL A 283 1.03 -3.99 23.83
N SER A 284 1.23 -3.23 22.75
CA SER A 284 1.40 -1.78 22.82
C SER A 284 0.61 -1.08 21.75
N PHE A 285 -0.23 -0.13 22.14
CA PHE A 285 -0.91 0.78 21.22
C PHE A 285 0.13 1.54 20.36
N LEU A 286 -0.16 1.64 19.07
CA LEU A 286 0.70 2.31 18.09
C LEU A 286 0.07 3.63 17.61
N GLU A 287 -1.06 3.55 16.91
CA GLU A 287 -1.77 4.70 16.34
C GLU A 287 -3.23 4.37 16.01
N VAL A 288 -3.98 5.39 15.61
CA VAL A 288 -5.33 5.24 15.05
C VAL A 288 -5.34 5.77 13.62
N ASN A 289 -5.80 4.94 12.70
CA ASN A 289 -6.10 5.39 11.34
C ASN A 289 -7.57 5.79 11.26
N THR A 290 -7.79 7.09 11.05
CA THR A 290 -9.13 7.72 11.10
C THR A 290 -9.87 7.60 9.77
N ARG A 291 -9.80 6.44 9.14
CA ARG A 291 -10.35 6.12 7.82
C ARG A 291 -10.53 4.64 7.62
N LEU A 292 -11.14 4.27 6.52
CA LEU A 292 -11.13 2.89 6.03
C LEU A 292 -9.70 2.46 5.66
N GLN A 293 -9.32 1.23 5.98
CA GLN A 293 -8.02 0.65 5.61
C GLN A 293 -8.06 -0.03 4.24
N VAL A 294 -6.89 -0.18 3.61
CA VAL A 294 -6.76 -0.94 2.34
C VAL A 294 -7.26 -2.36 2.54
N GLU A 295 -6.85 -3.00 3.62
CA GLU A 295 -7.10 -4.38 4.02
C GLU A 295 -8.46 -4.64 4.67
N HIS A 296 -9.42 -3.69 4.57
CA HIS A 296 -10.77 -3.88 5.09
C HIS A 296 -11.50 -5.13 4.52
N PRO A 297 -11.25 -5.55 3.27
CA PRO A 297 -11.95 -6.69 2.68
C PRO A 297 -11.81 -8.00 3.46
N ILE A 298 -10.65 -8.28 4.08
CA ILE A 298 -10.50 -9.52 4.87
C ILE A 298 -11.35 -9.52 6.15
N THR A 299 -11.62 -8.34 6.70
CA THR A 299 -12.57 -8.21 7.81
C THR A 299 -14.00 -8.40 7.33
N GLU A 300 -14.35 -7.86 6.15
CA GLU A 300 -15.66 -8.10 5.54
C GLU A 300 -15.92 -9.59 5.31
N GLU A 301 -14.95 -10.29 4.72
CA GLU A 301 -15.04 -11.73 4.44
C GLU A 301 -15.19 -12.59 5.71
N THR A 302 -14.57 -12.18 6.82
CA THR A 302 -14.63 -12.94 8.08
C THR A 302 -15.77 -12.51 9.00
N SER A 303 -16.35 -11.33 8.80
CA SER A 303 -17.48 -10.84 9.61
C SER A 303 -18.84 -10.95 8.90
N GLY A 304 -18.83 -11.05 7.57
CA GLY A 304 -20.04 -11.08 6.75
C GLY A 304 -20.72 -9.72 6.63
N ILE A 305 -20.02 -8.61 6.89
CA ILE A 305 -20.57 -7.26 6.74
C ILE A 305 -19.83 -6.48 5.65
N ASP A 306 -20.51 -5.52 5.02
CA ASP A 306 -19.93 -4.55 4.13
C ASP A 306 -19.57 -3.28 4.93
N LEU A 307 -18.27 -3.02 5.09
CA LEU A 307 -17.77 -1.87 5.87
C LEU A 307 -18.04 -0.53 5.16
N VAL A 308 -18.03 -0.50 3.83
CA VAL A 308 -18.33 0.72 3.06
C VAL A 308 -19.83 1.02 3.15
N ALA A 309 -20.69 0.02 3.02
CA ALA A 309 -22.13 0.18 3.23
C ALA A 309 -22.43 0.64 4.67
N ALA A 310 -21.68 0.14 5.67
CA ALA A 310 -21.79 0.61 7.05
C ALA A 310 -21.38 2.09 7.19
N GLN A 311 -20.30 2.54 6.51
CA GLN A 311 -19.91 3.96 6.49
C GLN A 311 -21.01 4.85 5.91
N LEU A 312 -21.63 4.43 4.79
CA LEU A 312 -22.76 5.14 4.18
C LEU A 312 -23.95 5.24 5.16
N ALA A 313 -24.26 4.14 5.83
CA ALA A 313 -25.36 4.09 6.82
C ALA A 313 -25.11 5.00 8.01
N ILE A 314 -23.88 4.99 8.55
CA ILE A 314 -23.48 5.86 9.68
C ILE A 314 -23.55 7.32 9.28
N ALA A 315 -23.02 7.70 8.11
CA ALA A 315 -23.05 9.06 7.60
C ALA A 315 -24.48 9.56 7.35
N ASP A 316 -25.40 8.66 7.03
CA ASP A 316 -26.85 8.94 6.90
C ASP A 316 -27.59 9.00 8.26
N GLY A 317 -26.84 8.94 9.37
CA GLY A 317 -27.37 9.05 10.73
C GLY A 317 -27.98 7.76 11.32
N ARG A 318 -27.86 6.63 10.63
CA ARG A 318 -28.41 5.35 11.10
C ARG A 318 -27.55 4.76 12.23
N PRO A 319 -28.18 4.21 13.30
CA PRO A 319 -27.44 3.52 14.34
C PRO A 319 -26.84 2.20 13.82
N LEU A 320 -25.76 1.75 14.46
CA LEU A 320 -25.21 0.43 14.23
C LEU A 320 -26.23 -0.65 14.62
N PRO A 321 -26.44 -1.69 13.78
CA PRO A 321 -27.33 -2.79 14.13
C PRO A 321 -26.72 -3.74 15.16
N TRP A 322 -25.41 -3.61 15.45
CA TRP A 322 -24.68 -4.47 16.38
C TRP A 322 -24.41 -3.74 17.70
N VAL A 323 -24.71 -4.41 18.81
CA VAL A 323 -24.47 -3.91 20.16
C VAL A 323 -23.25 -4.59 20.83
N GLN A 324 -22.73 -5.63 20.21
CA GLN A 324 -21.58 -6.41 20.69
C GLN A 324 -20.56 -6.56 19.56
N ASP A 325 -19.31 -6.83 19.95
CA ASP A 325 -18.23 -7.13 19.02
C ASP A 325 -18.59 -8.38 18.18
N LEU A 326 -18.25 -8.34 16.92
CA LEU A 326 -18.54 -9.43 16.00
C LEU A 326 -17.57 -10.59 16.20
N GLN A 327 -18.06 -11.80 15.95
CA GLN A 327 -17.22 -12.99 15.99
C GLN A 327 -16.81 -13.35 14.55
N PRO A 328 -15.52 -13.59 14.29
CA PRO A 328 -15.09 -13.95 12.95
C PRO A 328 -15.52 -15.37 12.56
N HIS A 329 -15.85 -15.55 11.29
CA HIS A 329 -16.17 -16.83 10.69
C HIS A 329 -15.13 -17.17 9.61
N GLY A 330 -14.43 -18.31 9.78
CA GLY A 330 -13.38 -18.71 8.85
C GLY A 330 -12.10 -17.91 9.03
N HIS A 331 -11.34 -17.79 7.94
CA HIS A 331 -10.08 -17.06 7.89
C HIS A 331 -9.85 -16.50 6.49
N SER A 332 -9.33 -15.28 6.39
CA SER A 332 -9.09 -14.62 5.12
C SER A 332 -7.69 -14.02 5.05
N PHE A 333 -7.08 -14.06 3.86
CA PHE A 333 -5.84 -13.38 3.52
C PHE A 333 -6.11 -12.35 2.44
N GLU A 334 -5.47 -11.20 2.53
CA GLU A 334 -5.33 -10.24 1.44
C GLU A 334 -3.89 -10.23 0.95
N PHE A 335 -3.73 -10.17 -0.36
CA PHE A 335 -2.46 -9.98 -1.05
C PHE A 335 -2.55 -8.71 -1.86
N ARG A 336 -1.73 -7.71 -1.54
CA ARG A 336 -1.66 -6.48 -2.34
C ARG A 336 -0.90 -6.74 -3.61
N ILE A 337 -1.54 -6.58 -4.74
CA ILE A 337 -0.93 -6.79 -6.05
C ILE A 337 -0.44 -5.43 -6.56
N ASN A 338 0.82 -5.13 -6.28
CA ASN A 338 1.48 -3.89 -6.65
C ASN A 338 2.25 -4.05 -7.96
N ALA A 339 2.29 -2.98 -8.77
CA ALA A 339 3.18 -2.86 -9.92
C ALA A 339 4.60 -2.52 -9.46
N GLU A 340 5.30 -3.53 -8.93
CA GLU A 340 6.64 -3.42 -8.36
C GLU A 340 7.48 -4.64 -8.77
N ASP A 341 8.72 -4.39 -9.18
CA ASP A 341 9.66 -5.42 -9.64
C ASP A 341 10.43 -6.00 -8.45
N VAL A 342 10.09 -7.21 -8.03
CA VAL A 342 10.73 -7.93 -6.92
C VAL A 342 12.22 -8.18 -7.21
N GLY A 343 12.58 -8.55 -8.46
CA GLY A 343 13.96 -8.81 -8.88
C GLY A 343 14.85 -7.58 -8.85
N ARG A 344 14.25 -6.39 -8.90
CA ARG A 344 14.94 -5.09 -8.79
C ARG A 344 14.69 -4.40 -7.44
N GLY A 345 14.46 -5.19 -6.39
CA GLY A 345 14.28 -4.67 -5.04
C GLY A 345 12.96 -3.93 -4.84
N PHE A 346 11.88 -4.39 -5.48
CA PHE A 346 10.54 -3.80 -5.44
C PHE A 346 10.49 -2.37 -5.99
N LEU A 347 11.27 -2.09 -7.04
CA LEU A 347 11.15 -0.81 -7.72
C LEU A 347 9.79 -0.71 -8.43
N PRO A 348 9.16 0.49 -8.43
CA PRO A 348 7.95 0.73 -9.18
C PRO A 348 8.09 0.38 -10.65
N SER A 349 7.05 -0.22 -11.22
CA SER A 349 6.97 -0.66 -12.62
C SER A 349 5.76 -0.01 -13.31
N PRO A 350 5.79 1.31 -13.59
CA PRO A 350 4.74 1.96 -14.36
C PRO A 350 4.73 1.44 -15.80
N GLY A 351 3.54 1.44 -16.42
CA GLY A 351 3.41 0.96 -17.80
C GLY A 351 1.98 0.51 -18.11
N THR A 352 1.79 -0.12 -19.26
CA THR A 352 0.49 -0.64 -19.68
C THR A 352 0.34 -2.10 -19.24
N VAL A 353 -0.75 -2.41 -18.55
CA VAL A 353 -1.15 -3.78 -18.21
C VAL A 353 -1.65 -4.45 -19.50
N ALA A 354 -0.79 -5.21 -20.17
CA ALA A 354 -1.15 -5.88 -21.43
C ALA A 354 -2.22 -6.96 -21.21
N GLU A 355 -2.11 -7.68 -20.09
CA GLU A 355 -3.04 -8.74 -19.72
C GLU A 355 -3.30 -8.73 -18.21
N PHE A 356 -4.57 -8.86 -17.83
CA PHE A 356 -5.03 -8.97 -16.45
C PHE A 356 -6.05 -10.10 -16.36
N LEU A 357 -5.63 -11.26 -15.85
CA LEU A 357 -6.46 -12.45 -15.68
C LEU A 357 -6.53 -12.81 -14.19
N PRO A 358 -7.52 -12.31 -13.45
CA PRO A 358 -7.67 -12.61 -12.04
C PRO A 358 -8.14 -14.07 -11.83
N PRO A 359 -7.74 -14.70 -10.71
CA PRO A 359 -8.23 -16.03 -10.34
C PRO A 359 -9.72 -15.97 -9.95
N THR A 360 -10.37 -17.12 -10.04
CA THR A 360 -11.78 -17.28 -9.68
C THR A 360 -12.01 -18.50 -8.79
N GLY A 361 -13.26 -18.73 -8.40
CA GLY A 361 -13.69 -19.91 -7.66
C GLY A 361 -14.00 -19.64 -6.18
N PRO A 362 -14.36 -20.70 -5.42
CA PRO A 362 -14.84 -20.55 -4.04
C PRO A 362 -13.83 -19.85 -3.12
N GLY A 363 -14.28 -18.79 -2.42
CA GLY A 363 -13.47 -18.02 -1.48
C GLY A 363 -12.42 -17.13 -2.14
N ILE A 364 -12.61 -16.75 -3.40
CA ILE A 364 -11.76 -15.81 -4.13
C ILE A 364 -12.57 -14.54 -4.41
N ARG A 365 -12.02 -13.40 -3.97
CA ARG A 365 -12.48 -12.05 -4.30
C ARG A 365 -11.29 -11.25 -4.82
N VAL A 366 -11.52 -10.45 -5.85
CA VAL A 366 -10.50 -9.54 -6.40
C VAL A 366 -11.10 -8.14 -6.49
N ASP A 367 -10.57 -7.21 -5.71
CA ASP A 367 -10.89 -5.79 -5.80
C ASP A 367 -9.81 -5.13 -6.65
N ALA A 368 -10.14 -4.71 -7.87
CA ALA A 368 -9.17 -4.21 -8.85
C ALA A 368 -9.49 -2.79 -9.31
N GLY A 369 -8.43 -1.98 -9.49
CA GLY A 369 -8.49 -0.67 -10.12
C GLY A 369 -8.05 -0.68 -11.59
N VAL A 370 -7.68 -1.85 -12.12
CA VAL A 370 -7.15 -2.03 -13.47
C VAL A 370 -7.83 -3.21 -14.18
N ARG A 371 -7.71 -3.19 -15.50
CA ARG A 371 -8.08 -4.27 -16.44
C ARG A 371 -7.01 -4.39 -17.52
N SER A 372 -7.10 -5.38 -18.40
CA SER A 372 -6.24 -5.45 -19.59
C SER A 372 -6.37 -4.17 -20.41
N GLY A 373 -5.26 -3.57 -20.79
CA GLY A 373 -5.16 -2.28 -21.47
C GLY A 373 -5.01 -1.06 -20.54
N SER A 374 -5.20 -1.18 -19.23
CA SER A 374 -5.08 -0.05 -18.31
C SER A 374 -3.64 0.47 -18.23
N LEU A 375 -3.49 1.79 -18.15
CA LEU A 375 -2.22 2.45 -17.85
C LEU A 375 -2.00 2.51 -16.34
N VAL A 376 -0.82 2.13 -15.87
CA VAL A 376 -0.34 2.34 -14.50
C VAL A 376 0.56 3.57 -14.51
N PRO A 377 0.09 4.72 -14.02
CA PRO A 377 0.85 5.97 -14.04
C PRO A 377 1.91 5.99 -12.92
N GLY A 378 3.08 6.54 -13.20
CA GLY A 378 4.16 6.65 -12.21
C GLY A 378 3.95 7.72 -11.12
N GLN A 379 2.90 8.55 -11.24
CA GLN A 379 2.63 9.67 -10.34
C GLN A 379 1.85 9.27 -9.07
N PHE A 380 1.21 8.10 -9.07
CA PHE A 380 0.36 7.62 -7.98
C PHE A 380 0.94 6.33 -7.37
N ASP A 381 0.20 5.69 -6.47
CA ASP A 381 0.64 4.44 -5.86
C ASP A 381 0.68 3.27 -6.87
N SER A 382 1.38 2.21 -6.47
CA SER A 382 1.61 1.02 -7.32
C SER A 382 0.49 -0.02 -7.23
N LEU A 383 -0.54 0.16 -6.38
CA LEU A 383 -1.57 -0.84 -6.11
C LEU A 383 -2.49 -1.03 -7.33
N LEU A 384 -2.46 -2.22 -7.92
CA LEU A 384 -3.32 -2.62 -9.04
C LEU A 384 -4.62 -3.27 -8.57
N ALA A 385 -4.49 -4.18 -7.61
CA ALA A 385 -5.59 -4.97 -7.10
C ALA A 385 -5.28 -5.55 -5.72
N LYS A 386 -6.34 -6.01 -5.03
CA LYS A 386 -6.27 -6.83 -3.83
C LYS A 386 -6.82 -8.20 -4.15
N LEU A 387 -6.02 -9.24 -3.96
CA LEU A 387 -6.48 -10.63 -4.00
C LEU A 387 -6.86 -11.04 -2.59
N VAL A 388 -8.13 -11.27 -2.35
CA VAL A 388 -8.69 -11.70 -1.06
C VAL A 388 -9.09 -13.17 -1.14
N VAL A 389 -8.58 -13.98 -0.21
CA VAL A 389 -8.75 -15.43 -0.24
C VAL A 389 -9.27 -15.93 1.11
N THR A 390 -10.49 -16.47 1.10
CA THR A 390 -11.21 -16.90 2.30
C THR A 390 -11.35 -18.42 2.36
N GLY A 391 -11.17 -18.99 3.55
CA GLY A 391 -11.38 -20.39 3.87
C GLY A 391 -12.21 -20.57 5.13
N THR A 392 -12.67 -21.81 5.39
CA THR A 392 -13.34 -22.16 6.66
C THR A 392 -12.38 -22.11 7.84
N ASP A 393 -11.09 -22.19 7.56
CA ASP A 393 -9.99 -22.10 8.50
C ASP A 393 -8.74 -21.55 7.80
N ARG A 394 -7.72 -21.20 8.58
CA ARG A 394 -6.45 -20.63 8.10
C ARG A 394 -5.74 -21.53 7.08
N GLN A 395 -5.72 -22.83 7.32
CA GLN A 395 -5.05 -23.78 6.43
C GLN A 395 -5.77 -23.93 5.09
N GLN A 396 -7.11 -23.90 5.09
CA GLN A 396 -7.87 -23.89 3.84
C GLN A 396 -7.65 -22.59 3.06
N ALA A 397 -7.65 -21.44 3.74
CA ALA A 397 -7.36 -20.14 3.11
C ALA A 397 -5.96 -20.15 2.47
N LEU A 398 -4.92 -20.67 3.15
CA LEU A 398 -3.57 -20.82 2.59
C LEU A 398 -3.52 -21.74 1.36
N ARG A 399 -4.24 -22.88 1.38
CA ARG A 399 -4.31 -23.77 0.20
C ARG A 399 -4.97 -23.08 -0.99
N ARG A 400 -6.04 -22.32 -0.74
CA ARG A 400 -6.72 -21.52 -1.78
C ARG A 400 -5.82 -20.40 -2.29
N ALA A 401 -5.07 -19.73 -1.39
CA ALA A 401 -4.13 -18.67 -1.76
C ALA A 401 -3.04 -19.18 -2.72
N ARG A 402 -2.43 -20.35 -2.43
CA ARG A 402 -1.44 -20.96 -3.34
C ARG A 402 -2.02 -21.21 -4.72
N ARG A 403 -3.25 -21.73 -4.81
CA ARG A 403 -3.94 -21.95 -6.09
C ARG A 403 -4.23 -20.62 -6.79
N ALA A 404 -4.84 -19.67 -6.11
CA ALA A 404 -5.23 -18.38 -6.67
C ALA A 404 -4.01 -17.58 -7.18
N LEU A 405 -2.93 -17.51 -6.41
CA LEU A 405 -1.70 -16.83 -6.81
C LEU A 405 -1.02 -17.50 -8.02
N LYS A 406 -1.13 -18.83 -8.16
CA LYS A 406 -0.64 -19.56 -9.35
C LYS A 406 -1.46 -19.23 -10.59
N GLU A 407 -2.78 -19.08 -10.45
CA GLU A 407 -3.71 -18.79 -11.55
C GLU A 407 -3.68 -17.32 -11.97
N PHE A 408 -3.31 -16.39 -11.06
CA PHE A 408 -3.30 -14.97 -11.35
C PHE A 408 -2.21 -14.62 -12.36
N THR A 409 -2.60 -14.05 -13.49
CA THR A 409 -1.69 -13.61 -14.55
C THR A 409 -1.82 -12.12 -14.79
N ILE A 410 -0.70 -11.40 -14.72
CA ILE A 410 -0.58 -9.99 -15.08
C ILE A 410 0.67 -9.85 -15.94
N ASN A 411 0.53 -9.28 -17.14
CA ASN A 411 1.61 -9.06 -18.10
C ASN A 411 1.65 -7.59 -18.53
N GLY A 412 2.82 -7.13 -18.96
CA GLY A 412 3.06 -5.75 -19.42
C GLY A 412 3.71 -4.86 -18.36
N VAL A 413 3.54 -5.17 -17.07
CA VAL A 413 4.22 -4.52 -15.95
C VAL A 413 4.75 -5.60 -15.01
N ALA A 414 5.87 -5.36 -14.35
CA ALA A 414 6.35 -6.23 -13.28
C ALA A 414 5.48 -6.05 -12.04
N THR A 415 5.22 -7.14 -11.31
CA THR A 415 4.37 -7.13 -10.12
C THR A 415 5.00 -7.90 -8.97
N VAL A 416 4.44 -7.73 -7.77
CA VAL A 416 4.83 -8.49 -6.57
C VAL A 416 4.31 -9.93 -6.54
N LEU A 417 3.61 -10.41 -7.57
CA LEU A 417 3.10 -11.78 -7.64
C LEU A 417 4.16 -12.87 -7.39
N PRO A 418 5.39 -12.77 -7.92
CA PRO A 418 6.44 -13.75 -7.61
C PRO A 418 6.74 -13.82 -6.11
N PHE A 419 6.85 -12.68 -5.43
CA PHE A 419 7.02 -12.61 -3.98
C PHE A 419 5.87 -13.33 -3.25
N HIS A 420 4.62 -13.06 -3.61
CA HIS A 420 3.46 -13.70 -2.97
C HIS A 420 3.45 -15.21 -3.18
N ARG A 421 3.83 -15.70 -4.35
CA ARG A 421 3.93 -17.13 -4.64
C ARG A 421 4.99 -17.82 -3.78
N ALA A 422 6.10 -17.13 -3.50
CA ALA A 422 7.15 -17.64 -2.63
C ALA A 422 6.73 -17.61 -1.16
N VAL A 423 6.24 -16.48 -0.66
CA VAL A 423 5.94 -16.29 0.76
C VAL A 423 4.85 -17.22 1.28
N VAL A 424 3.85 -17.60 0.46
CA VAL A 424 2.79 -18.56 0.86
C VAL A 424 3.29 -20.00 1.01
N GLN A 425 4.57 -20.26 0.71
CA GLN A 425 5.25 -21.52 0.95
C GLN A 425 6.13 -21.50 2.22
N GLU A 426 6.42 -20.31 2.74
CA GLU A 426 7.34 -20.13 3.86
C GLU A 426 6.78 -20.72 5.16
N PRO A 427 7.58 -21.55 5.88
CA PRO A 427 7.18 -22.08 7.17
C PRO A 427 6.82 -21.01 8.20
N ALA A 428 7.51 -19.84 8.15
CA ALA A 428 7.23 -18.71 9.03
C ALA A 428 5.78 -18.20 8.91
N LEU A 429 5.19 -18.24 7.70
CA LEU A 429 3.78 -17.88 7.47
C LEU A 429 2.84 -19.06 7.66
N THR A 430 3.22 -20.27 7.27
CA THR A 430 2.29 -21.41 7.11
C THR A 430 2.17 -22.31 8.33
N SER A 431 3.01 -22.11 9.37
CA SER A 431 2.95 -22.86 10.62
C SER A 431 1.56 -22.88 11.25
N THR A 432 1.23 -23.99 11.92
CA THR A 432 -0.02 -24.17 12.68
C THR A 432 0.09 -23.76 14.14
N ASP A 433 1.30 -23.57 14.64
CA ASP A 433 1.57 -23.42 16.07
C ASP A 433 1.90 -21.97 16.47
N SER A 434 2.51 -21.24 15.54
CA SER A 434 2.90 -19.84 15.77
C SER A 434 3.09 -19.10 14.44
N LEU A 435 2.98 -17.78 14.46
CA LEU A 435 3.39 -16.93 13.34
C LEU A 435 4.85 -16.53 13.51
N GLY A 436 5.70 -16.97 12.57
CA GLY A 436 7.11 -16.57 12.53
C GLY A 436 7.37 -15.22 11.85
N ILE A 437 6.30 -14.59 11.34
CA ILE A 437 6.36 -13.29 10.66
C ILE A 437 6.32 -12.15 11.68
N TYR A 438 7.13 -11.13 11.46
CA TYR A 438 7.17 -9.89 12.23
C TYR A 438 7.50 -8.70 11.30
N THR A 439 7.35 -7.48 11.77
CA THR A 439 7.34 -6.26 10.93
C THR A 439 8.57 -6.04 10.03
N THR A 440 9.74 -6.58 10.41
CA THR A 440 10.98 -6.50 9.61
C THR A 440 11.47 -7.86 9.13
N TRP A 441 10.57 -8.85 9.07
CA TRP A 441 10.93 -10.23 8.68
C TRP A 441 11.44 -10.32 7.25
N ILE A 442 10.85 -9.56 6.32
CA ILE A 442 11.28 -9.57 4.92
C ILE A 442 12.74 -9.13 4.82
N GLU A 443 13.09 -8.01 5.44
CA GLU A 443 14.46 -7.45 5.39
C GLU A 443 15.48 -8.33 6.08
N ASN A 444 15.11 -8.92 7.21
CA ASN A 444 16.05 -9.65 8.07
C ASN A 444 16.26 -11.12 7.64
N GLU A 445 15.23 -11.76 7.11
CA GLU A 445 15.24 -13.21 6.87
C GLU A 445 14.93 -13.59 5.42
N PHE A 446 13.98 -12.92 4.78
CA PHE A 446 13.49 -13.33 3.47
C PHE A 446 14.24 -12.68 2.30
N ALA A 447 14.74 -11.46 2.45
CA ALA A 447 15.47 -10.76 1.38
C ALA A 447 16.70 -11.52 0.90
N VAL A 448 17.40 -12.23 1.80
CA VAL A 448 18.57 -13.05 1.44
C VAL A 448 18.16 -14.22 0.54
N LYS A 449 17.00 -14.85 0.81
CA LYS A 449 16.46 -15.93 -0.03
C LYS A 449 16.05 -15.40 -1.40
N LEU A 450 15.37 -14.25 -1.44
CA LEU A 450 14.98 -13.60 -2.69
C LEU A 450 16.19 -13.30 -3.59
N ALA A 451 17.28 -12.81 -3.02
CA ALA A 451 18.49 -12.48 -3.77
C ALA A 451 19.22 -13.70 -4.35
N GLN A 452 18.97 -14.90 -3.81
CA GLN A 452 19.60 -16.16 -4.24
C GLN A 452 18.71 -16.99 -5.16
N ASP A 453 17.43 -16.68 -5.26
CA ASP A 453 16.47 -17.42 -6.06
C ASP A 453 16.52 -16.96 -7.53
N PRO A 454 16.83 -17.86 -8.49
CA PRO A 454 16.87 -17.51 -9.91
C PRO A 454 15.54 -16.99 -10.47
N ASP A 455 14.40 -17.33 -9.85
CA ASP A 455 13.08 -16.85 -10.27
C ASP A 455 12.89 -15.33 -9.96
N PHE A 456 13.76 -14.75 -9.14
CA PHE A 456 13.78 -13.31 -8.82
C PHE A 456 14.93 -12.54 -9.47
N THR A 457 15.73 -13.19 -10.32
CA THR A 457 16.73 -12.49 -11.13
C THR A 457 15.99 -11.57 -12.12
N PRO A 458 16.43 -10.30 -12.32
CA PRO A 458 15.82 -9.43 -13.33
C PRO A 458 15.81 -10.17 -14.67
N GLU A 459 14.63 -10.42 -15.23
CA GLU A 459 14.55 -10.93 -16.60
C GLU A 459 15.27 -9.93 -17.52
N ALA A 460 16.12 -10.45 -18.41
CA ALA A 460 16.59 -9.69 -19.54
C ALA A 460 15.38 -9.09 -20.28
N PRO A 461 15.49 -7.89 -20.89
CA PRO A 461 14.35 -7.14 -21.43
C PRO A 461 13.41 -8.07 -22.20
N ASP A 462 12.14 -8.02 -21.80
CA ASP A 462 11.08 -8.95 -22.13
C ASP A 462 10.98 -9.17 -23.64
N VAL A 463 11.46 -10.32 -24.10
CA VAL A 463 11.12 -10.78 -25.43
C VAL A 463 9.67 -11.28 -25.34
N PRO A 464 8.70 -10.58 -25.95
CA PRO A 464 7.29 -10.95 -25.84
C PRO A 464 7.11 -12.44 -26.12
N ARG A 465 6.59 -13.17 -25.13
CA ARG A 465 6.33 -14.61 -25.26
C ARG A 465 4.85 -14.86 -25.49
N ARG A 466 4.53 -15.75 -26.41
CA ARG A 466 3.17 -16.28 -26.57
C ARG A 466 3.13 -17.71 -26.09
N THR A 467 2.11 -18.03 -25.31
CA THR A 467 1.89 -19.41 -24.86
C THR A 467 1.04 -20.15 -25.88
N ILE A 468 1.56 -21.27 -26.39
CA ILE A 468 0.82 -22.21 -27.20
C ILE A 468 0.57 -23.49 -26.41
N SER A 469 -0.60 -24.10 -26.59
CA SER A 469 -0.87 -25.43 -26.02
C SER A 469 -0.47 -26.47 -27.04
N ILE A 470 0.41 -27.38 -26.66
CA ILE A 470 0.78 -28.57 -27.45
C ILE A 470 0.32 -29.82 -26.70
N GLU A 471 0.07 -30.89 -27.45
CA GLU A 471 -0.16 -32.21 -26.91
C GLU A 471 1.08 -33.08 -27.14
N LEU A 472 1.64 -33.61 -26.05
CA LEU A 472 2.77 -34.53 -26.08
C LEU A 472 2.37 -35.77 -25.31
N ASP A 473 2.37 -36.92 -25.97
CA ASP A 473 1.98 -38.23 -25.38
C ASP A 473 0.62 -38.19 -24.65
N GLY A 474 -0.38 -37.54 -25.25
CA GLY A 474 -1.71 -37.40 -24.68
C GLY A 474 -1.81 -36.40 -23.50
N LYS A 475 -0.74 -35.66 -23.17
CA LYS A 475 -0.74 -34.60 -22.17
C LYS A 475 -0.70 -33.22 -22.82
N ARG A 476 -1.62 -32.36 -22.43
CA ARG A 476 -1.63 -30.97 -22.85
C ARG A 476 -0.59 -30.18 -22.04
N ILE A 477 0.39 -29.59 -22.74
CA ILE A 477 1.49 -28.81 -22.19
C ILE A 477 1.39 -27.38 -22.71
N ALA A 478 1.51 -26.39 -21.84
CA ALA A 478 1.63 -24.99 -22.22
C ALA A 478 3.10 -24.68 -22.51
N LEU A 479 3.43 -24.29 -23.73
CA LEU A 479 4.78 -23.94 -24.17
C LEU A 479 4.86 -22.45 -24.44
N GLY A 480 5.66 -21.71 -23.65
CA GLY A 480 5.95 -20.30 -23.88
C GLY A 480 7.07 -20.11 -24.90
N LEU A 481 6.77 -19.54 -26.06
CA LEU A 481 7.75 -19.24 -27.11
C LEU A 481 7.88 -17.73 -27.30
N PRO A 482 9.12 -17.20 -27.60
CA PRO A 482 9.27 -15.83 -28.02
C PRO A 482 8.33 -15.48 -29.17
N ALA A 483 7.59 -14.37 -29.06
CA ALA A 483 6.59 -13.97 -30.09
C ALA A 483 7.24 -13.86 -31.49
N ALA A 484 8.49 -13.38 -31.56
CA ALA A 484 9.25 -13.29 -32.80
C ALA A 484 9.41 -14.65 -33.52
N LEU A 485 9.50 -15.77 -32.78
CA LEU A 485 9.53 -17.12 -33.39
C LEU A 485 8.18 -17.52 -34.00
N LEU A 486 7.07 -17.11 -33.37
CA LEU A 486 5.74 -17.42 -33.86
C LEU A 486 5.31 -16.48 -35.00
N ASP A 487 5.77 -15.25 -34.99
CA ASP A 487 5.50 -14.28 -36.05
C ASP A 487 6.30 -14.64 -37.34
N GLY A 488 7.53 -15.20 -37.20
CA GLY A 488 8.29 -15.79 -38.32
C GLY A 488 7.59 -16.97 -38.98
N TRP A 489 6.83 -17.76 -38.24
CA TRP A 489 6.03 -18.86 -38.79
C TRP A 489 4.75 -18.37 -39.56
N ARG A 490 4.20 -17.23 -39.20
CA ARG A 490 3.03 -16.64 -39.88
C ARG A 490 3.40 -15.92 -41.18
N THR A 491 4.60 -15.43 -41.34
CA THR A 491 5.07 -14.74 -42.55
C THR A 491 5.70 -15.63 -43.60
N GLY A 492 5.69 -16.97 -43.41
CA GLY A 492 5.99 -17.93 -44.47
C GLY A 492 7.41 -17.92 -45.04
N SER A 493 8.40 -17.38 -44.32
CA SER A 493 9.80 -17.42 -44.76
C SER A 493 10.56 -18.59 -44.11
N GLY A 494 10.15 -19.82 -44.48
CA GLY A 494 10.84 -21.01 -44.02
C GLY A 494 10.40 -22.26 -44.78
N PHE A 495 11.07 -22.52 -45.85
CA PHE A 495 11.19 -23.65 -46.76
C PHE A 495 10.71 -23.35 -48.19
N GLY A 496 11.72 -23.32 -49.06
CA GLY A 496 11.59 -22.94 -50.46
C GLY A 496 10.55 -23.73 -51.25
N ALA A 497 9.80 -22.98 -52.03
CA ALA A 497 9.26 -23.42 -53.31
C ALA A 497 9.35 -22.18 -54.22
N GLU A 498 10.22 -22.24 -55.20
CA GLU A 498 10.25 -21.35 -56.33
C GLU A 498 8.86 -21.25 -56.95
N ARG A 499 8.34 -20.05 -57.14
CA ARG A 499 7.34 -19.73 -58.14
C ARG A 499 7.66 -18.42 -58.83
N THR A 500 7.83 -18.57 -60.10
CA THR A 500 8.05 -17.61 -61.18
C THR A 500 6.89 -16.63 -61.32
N ASP A 501 7.27 -15.38 -61.55
CA ASP A 501 6.68 -14.31 -62.41
C ASP A 501 5.17 -14.19 -62.62
N ALA A 502 4.63 -13.03 -62.27
CA ALA A 502 3.84 -12.21 -63.21
C ALA A 502 3.58 -10.80 -62.68
N GLU A 503 3.81 -9.87 -63.59
CA GLU A 503 3.67 -8.42 -63.53
C GLU A 503 2.27 -7.92 -63.22
N GLY A 504 2.19 -6.67 -62.69
CA GLY A 504 1.03 -5.83 -63.02
C GLY A 504 0.56 -4.79 -62.02
N ALA A 505 1.04 -3.56 -62.21
CA ALA A 505 0.29 -2.28 -62.20
C ALA A 505 -0.35 -1.67 -60.95
N ASP A 506 0.17 -0.51 -60.60
CA ASP A 506 -0.47 0.78 -60.27
C ASP A 506 -1.67 0.91 -59.30
N GLY A 507 -1.49 1.81 -58.35
CA GLY A 507 -2.59 2.45 -57.62
C GLY A 507 -2.13 3.32 -56.46
N ALA A 508 -1.64 4.52 -56.71
CA ALA A 508 -1.36 5.55 -55.71
C ALA A 508 -2.65 6.09 -55.09
N TYR A 509 -2.70 6.17 -53.76
CA TYR A 509 -3.51 7.17 -53.07
C TYR A 509 -2.75 7.67 -51.82
N GLY A 510 -2.39 8.95 -51.85
CA GLY A 510 -1.79 9.67 -50.73
C GLY A 510 -2.84 10.14 -49.72
N GLY A 511 -2.52 10.09 -48.48
CA GLY A 511 -3.22 10.73 -47.35
C GLY A 511 -2.20 11.35 -46.39
N PRO A 512 -2.50 12.43 -45.72
CA PRO A 512 -1.53 13.40 -45.19
C PRO A 512 -0.88 12.99 -43.85
N GLY A 513 0.36 13.47 -43.72
CA GLY A 513 1.29 13.19 -42.66
C GLY A 513 0.86 13.54 -41.25
N GLY A 514 1.18 12.64 -40.36
CA GLY A 514 1.35 12.90 -38.93
C GLY A 514 2.85 13.17 -38.62
N PRO A 515 3.19 13.85 -37.53
CA PRO A 515 4.54 14.31 -37.29
C PRO A 515 5.50 13.16 -37.01
N GLU A 516 6.64 13.25 -37.68
CA GLU A 516 7.80 12.38 -37.53
C GLU A 516 8.30 12.41 -36.08
N GLY A 517 8.14 11.29 -35.36
CA GLY A 517 8.88 11.02 -34.17
C GLY A 517 10.35 10.73 -34.54
N SER A 518 11.26 11.55 -34.09
CA SER A 518 12.71 11.40 -34.26
C SER A 518 13.15 10.06 -33.65
N GLY A 519 13.39 9.06 -34.48
CA GLY A 519 14.13 7.86 -34.16
C GLY A 519 15.57 8.20 -33.86
N GLY A 520 15.91 8.41 -32.59
CA GLY A 520 17.30 8.50 -32.14
C GLY A 520 17.95 7.12 -32.20
N ASP A 521 19.05 7.05 -32.92
CA ASP A 521 19.97 5.91 -33.01
C ASP A 521 20.38 5.51 -31.58
N GLY A 522 20.02 4.30 -31.12
CA GLY A 522 20.15 3.80 -29.75
C GLY A 522 21.62 3.49 -29.33
N ARG A 523 22.55 4.42 -29.52
CA ARG A 523 23.85 4.40 -28.86
C ARG A 523 23.74 5.17 -27.54
N GLU A 524 23.74 4.45 -26.43
CA GLU A 524 23.87 5.04 -25.09
C GLU A 524 25.14 5.87 -25.04
N ASP A 525 25.03 7.17 -24.77
CA ASP A 525 26.20 8.01 -24.50
C ASP A 525 26.79 7.59 -23.14
N PRO A 526 28.02 7.03 -23.11
CA PRO A 526 28.61 6.61 -21.85
C PRO A 526 28.88 7.77 -20.88
N ALA A 527 28.69 9.02 -21.30
CA ALA A 527 28.79 10.20 -20.46
C ALA A 527 27.47 10.56 -19.79
N GLU A 528 26.33 10.03 -20.24
CA GLU A 528 25.02 10.39 -19.75
C GLU A 528 24.63 9.50 -18.57
N LEU A 529 24.35 10.11 -17.38
CA LEU A 529 23.78 9.42 -16.25
C LEU A 529 22.25 9.32 -16.42
N ARG A 530 21.75 8.12 -16.61
CA ARG A 530 20.32 7.85 -16.74
C ARG A 530 19.75 7.22 -15.48
N SER A 531 18.58 7.66 -15.11
CA SER A 531 17.81 6.98 -14.07
C SER A 531 17.29 5.63 -14.58
N SER A 532 17.30 4.63 -13.69
CA SER A 532 16.72 3.31 -13.96
C SER A 532 15.18 3.32 -13.98
N MET A 533 14.54 4.44 -13.62
CA MET A 533 13.10 4.60 -13.51
C MET A 533 12.67 6.04 -13.83
N ALA A 534 11.46 6.21 -14.33
CA ALA A 534 10.82 7.52 -14.41
C ALA A 534 10.35 7.97 -13.03
N GLY A 535 10.61 9.21 -12.65
CA GLY A 535 10.23 9.77 -11.36
C GLY A 535 10.49 11.27 -11.29
N THR A 536 10.13 11.88 -10.17
CA THR A 536 10.38 13.29 -9.88
C THR A 536 11.65 13.43 -9.04
N VAL A 537 12.54 14.35 -9.40
CA VAL A 537 13.73 14.66 -8.59
C VAL A 537 13.28 15.38 -7.32
N VAL A 538 13.45 14.73 -6.18
CA VAL A 538 13.12 15.29 -4.87
C VAL A 538 14.29 16.09 -4.31
N LYS A 539 15.52 15.58 -4.53
CA LYS A 539 16.72 16.19 -3.95
C LYS A 539 17.94 15.88 -4.79
N TRP A 540 18.76 16.91 -5.05
CA TRP A 540 20.12 16.77 -5.54
C TRP A 540 21.07 16.55 -4.36
N LEU A 541 21.95 15.56 -4.46
CA LEU A 541 22.97 15.21 -3.46
C LEU A 541 24.37 15.66 -3.88
N ALA A 542 24.56 15.94 -5.17
CA ALA A 542 25.74 16.51 -5.75
C ALA A 542 25.36 17.68 -6.68
N ALA A 543 26.24 18.66 -6.83
CA ALA A 543 26.07 19.83 -7.69
C ALA A 543 26.83 19.69 -9.01
N PRO A 544 26.42 20.37 -10.09
CA PRO A 544 27.25 20.48 -11.31
C PRO A 544 28.66 20.98 -10.98
N GLY A 545 29.66 20.25 -11.46
CA GLY A 545 31.08 20.50 -11.18
C GLY A 545 31.67 19.66 -10.05
N ASP A 546 30.86 18.93 -9.26
CA ASP A 546 31.37 18.03 -8.23
C ASP A 546 32.03 16.78 -8.83
N VAL A 547 33.11 16.33 -8.21
CA VAL A 547 33.74 15.05 -8.52
C VAL A 547 32.94 13.96 -7.81
N VAL A 548 32.50 12.96 -8.56
CA VAL A 548 31.72 11.83 -8.03
C VAL A 548 32.43 10.52 -8.34
N GLU A 549 32.34 9.57 -7.42
CA GLU A 549 32.86 8.20 -7.57
C GLU A 549 31.75 7.26 -8.04
N GLN A 550 32.10 6.18 -8.73
CA GLN A 550 31.16 5.13 -9.12
C GLN A 550 30.42 4.58 -7.90
N GLY A 551 29.10 4.56 -7.96
CA GLY A 551 28.24 4.13 -6.86
C GLY A 551 27.88 5.25 -5.87
N GLN A 552 28.45 6.44 -5.97
CA GLN A 552 28.10 7.58 -5.12
C GLN A 552 26.70 8.11 -5.50
N PRO A 553 25.79 8.28 -4.52
CA PRO A 553 24.47 8.87 -4.77
C PRO A 553 24.59 10.33 -5.24
N VAL A 554 23.94 10.66 -6.37
CA VAL A 554 23.97 11.98 -7.02
C VAL A 554 22.69 12.75 -6.81
N LEU A 555 21.55 12.05 -6.84
CA LEU A 555 20.23 12.63 -6.60
C LEU A 555 19.27 11.58 -6.00
N VAL A 556 18.15 12.05 -5.48
CA VAL A 556 17.04 11.22 -5.03
C VAL A 556 15.84 11.46 -5.94
N LEU A 557 15.33 10.39 -6.52
CA LEU A 557 14.07 10.37 -7.27
C LEU A 557 12.95 9.82 -6.39
N GLU A 558 11.76 10.40 -6.52
CA GLU A 558 10.52 9.82 -6.02
C GLU A 558 9.70 9.29 -7.20
N ALA A 559 9.26 8.04 -7.10
CA ALA A 559 8.25 7.46 -7.95
C ALA A 559 7.31 6.61 -7.11
N MET A 560 6.00 6.73 -7.33
CA MET A 560 4.97 5.97 -6.61
C MET A 560 5.14 6.00 -5.08
N LYS A 561 5.45 7.18 -4.51
CA LYS A 561 5.71 7.41 -3.08
C LYS A 561 6.96 6.69 -2.53
N MET A 562 7.83 6.19 -3.38
CA MET A 562 9.11 5.60 -2.99
C MET A 562 10.26 6.50 -3.41
N GLU A 563 11.16 6.82 -2.47
CA GLU A 563 12.39 7.54 -2.75
C GLU A 563 13.52 6.55 -3.09
N THR A 564 14.21 6.79 -4.19
CA THR A 564 15.33 5.97 -4.65
C THR A 564 16.50 6.87 -5.03
N ALA A 565 17.69 6.56 -4.50
CA ALA A 565 18.91 7.26 -4.87
C ALA A 565 19.40 6.81 -6.26
N VAL A 566 19.72 7.77 -7.12
CA VAL A 566 20.44 7.53 -8.37
C VAL A 566 21.92 7.75 -8.12
N ALA A 567 22.71 6.70 -8.33
CA ALA A 567 24.14 6.73 -8.12
C ALA A 567 24.90 6.96 -9.43
N ALA A 568 26.07 7.57 -9.33
CA ALA A 568 26.97 7.72 -10.45
C ALA A 568 27.35 6.34 -11.02
N HIS A 569 27.23 6.14 -12.31
CA HIS A 569 27.55 4.87 -12.97
C HIS A 569 29.05 4.69 -13.22
N ARG A 570 29.84 5.76 -13.05
CA ARG A 570 31.31 5.80 -13.19
C ARG A 570 31.91 6.98 -12.41
N ASP A 571 33.20 6.97 -12.22
CA ASP A 571 33.94 8.12 -11.70
C ASP A 571 33.95 9.27 -12.75
N GLY A 572 33.82 10.51 -12.28
CA GLY A 572 33.83 11.67 -13.18
C GLY A 572 33.43 12.96 -12.48
N VAL A 573 33.24 13.99 -13.31
CA VAL A 573 32.68 15.27 -12.86
C VAL A 573 31.24 15.36 -13.34
N LEU A 574 30.33 15.70 -12.43
CA LEU A 574 28.92 15.86 -12.75
C LEU A 574 28.73 17.11 -13.62
N GLY A 575 28.12 16.93 -14.78
CA GLY A 575 27.92 18.01 -15.79
C GLY A 575 26.63 18.81 -15.55
#